data_31a2c2c7da3f712d27494d67dfcde51a
#
_entry.id   31a2c2c7da3f712d27494d67dfcde51a
#
_cell.length_a   1.000
_cell.length_b   1.000
_cell.length_c   1.000
_cell.angle_alpha   90.00
_cell.angle_beta   90.00
_cell.angle_gamma   90.00
#
_symmetry.space_group_name_H-M   'P 1'
#
loop_
_entity.id
_entity.type
_entity.pdbx_description
1 polymer ?
#
loop_
_entity_poly.entity_id
_entity_poly.type
_entity_poly.pdbx_seq_one_letter_code
_entity_poly.pdbx_strand_id
1 'polypeptide(L)'
;RTQKDISMKIIAFGVIATLVITYLFFHFGVLDNWFYAVVGLLLVAVIAFLFTTVAANAIAIVGTNPVSGMTLMTLILASIILVATGLKGTAGMVSALIIGGVVCTALSMAGGFITDLKIGYWLGTTPAKQETWKFLGTLVSAATVGGVILVLNKTYGFTSGQLAAPQANAMAAVIEPLMNGTGAPWALYAIGAVLAVILNFCGIPALAFALGMFIPIELNTPLLIGGAISWYVGSRSKDEALNAARLQKGTLLSSGFIAGGALMGVISAILRFADINLYCTEWA
;
A
#
# COMPACT_ATOMS: atom_id res chain seq x y z
N ARG A 1 -1.05 26.46 24.82
CA ARG A 1 -1.89 25.71 23.87
C ARG A 1 -1.00 25.14 22.76
N THR A 2 -0.90 23.83 22.70
CA THR A 2 -0.03 23.08 21.77
C THR A 2 -0.69 22.84 20.41
N GLN A 3 -1.94 23.24 20.20
CA GLN A 3 -2.71 23.04 18.97
C GLN A 3 -2.40 24.12 17.92
N LYS A 4 -1.20 24.05 17.36
CA LYS A 4 -0.84 24.85 16.16
C LYS A 4 -0.63 23.87 15.00
N ASP A 5 -1.33 24.11 13.91
CA ASP A 5 -1.17 23.41 12.62
C ASP A 5 -0.33 24.26 11.65
N ILE A 6 0.10 23.64 10.55
CA ILE A 6 0.73 24.34 9.43
C ILE A 6 -0.32 25.28 8.80
N SER A 7 0.11 26.46 8.40
CA SER A 7 -0.80 27.44 7.79
C SER A 7 -1.33 26.93 6.44
N MET A 8 -2.63 27.18 6.15
CA MET A 8 -3.26 26.79 4.89
C MET A 8 -2.54 27.33 3.65
N LYS A 9 -1.83 28.47 3.77
CA LYS A 9 -1.01 29.02 2.68
C LYS A 9 0.15 28.11 2.31
N ILE A 10 0.83 27.54 3.31
CA ILE A 10 1.93 26.59 3.09
C ILE A 10 1.40 25.30 2.47
N ILE A 11 0.25 24.81 2.95
CA ILE A 11 -0.39 23.62 2.39
C ILE A 11 -0.78 23.84 0.93
N ALA A 12 -1.45 24.95 0.62
CA ALA A 12 -1.85 25.29 -0.75
C ALA A 12 -0.64 25.39 -1.69
N PHE A 13 0.42 26.07 -1.25
CA PHE A 13 1.67 26.17 -2.02
C PHE A 13 2.31 24.79 -2.22
N GLY A 14 2.37 23.97 -1.17
CA GLY A 14 2.89 22.61 -1.24
C GLY A 14 2.12 21.73 -2.22
N VAL A 15 0.78 21.79 -2.21
CA VAL A 15 -0.07 21.06 -3.16
C VAL A 15 0.20 21.49 -4.60
N ILE A 16 0.26 22.81 -4.86
CA ILE A 16 0.55 23.33 -6.19
C ILE A 16 1.95 22.89 -6.64
N ALA A 17 2.97 23.01 -5.78
CA ALA A 17 4.32 22.57 -6.09
C ALA A 17 4.37 21.08 -6.41
N THR A 18 3.69 20.24 -5.63
CA THR A 18 3.61 18.80 -5.86
C THR A 18 2.92 18.47 -7.18
N LEU A 19 1.83 19.15 -7.52
CA LEU A 19 1.14 18.97 -8.80
C LEU A 19 2.05 19.36 -9.99
N VAL A 20 2.80 20.45 -9.87
CA VAL A 20 3.76 20.87 -10.91
C VAL A 20 4.86 19.84 -11.06
N ILE A 21 5.45 19.35 -9.96
CA ILE A 21 6.50 18.31 -9.99
C ILE A 21 5.95 17.03 -10.60
N THR A 22 4.75 16.61 -10.22
CA THR A 22 4.08 15.43 -10.78
C THR A 22 3.83 15.57 -12.28
N TYR A 23 3.40 16.76 -12.74
CA TYR A 23 3.24 17.04 -14.15
C TYR A 23 4.57 16.92 -14.93
N LEU A 24 5.62 17.56 -14.42
CA LEU A 24 6.96 17.49 -15.02
C LEU A 24 7.48 16.05 -15.07
N PHE A 25 7.25 15.29 -14.02
CA PHE A 25 7.61 13.88 -13.97
C PHE A 25 6.85 13.05 -15.02
N PHE A 26 5.54 13.27 -15.16
CA PHE A 26 4.77 12.58 -16.21
C PHE A 26 5.21 12.98 -17.60
N HIS A 27 5.45 14.27 -17.83
CA HIS A 27 5.80 14.77 -19.17
C HIS A 27 7.21 14.34 -19.62
N PHE A 28 8.20 14.43 -18.74
CA PHE A 28 9.60 14.14 -19.11
C PHE A 28 10.04 12.70 -18.77
N GLY A 29 9.39 12.05 -17.83
CA GLY A 29 9.82 10.74 -17.32
C GLY A 29 9.02 9.55 -17.80
N VAL A 30 7.76 9.75 -18.20
CA VAL A 30 6.83 8.64 -18.45
C VAL A 30 6.14 8.73 -19.80
N LEU A 31 5.72 9.94 -20.19
CA LEU A 31 4.86 10.19 -21.34
C LEU A 31 5.46 11.31 -22.18
N ASP A 32 5.86 11.02 -23.42
CA ASP A 32 6.40 12.04 -24.34
C ASP A 32 5.33 13.02 -24.86
N ASN A 33 4.06 12.84 -24.47
CA ASN A 33 2.94 13.64 -24.95
C ASN A 33 2.32 14.44 -23.80
N TRP A 34 2.25 15.77 -23.97
CA TRP A 34 1.68 16.69 -22.99
C TRP A 34 0.22 16.38 -22.65
N PHE A 35 -0.58 15.89 -23.62
CA PHE A 35 -2.00 15.58 -23.40
C PHE A 35 -2.16 14.44 -22.38
N TYR A 36 -1.41 13.34 -22.54
CA TYR A 36 -1.46 12.22 -21.60
C TYR A 36 -0.89 12.60 -20.23
N ALA A 37 0.12 13.49 -20.17
CA ALA A 37 0.64 14.00 -18.91
C ALA A 37 -0.42 14.81 -18.14
N VAL A 38 -1.21 15.65 -18.84
CA VAL A 38 -2.33 16.39 -18.23
C VAL A 38 -3.44 15.44 -17.77
N VAL A 39 -3.81 14.45 -18.57
CA VAL A 39 -4.80 13.44 -18.17
C VAL A 39 -4.33 12.68 -16.93
N GLY A 40 -3.07 12.22 -16.91
CA GLY A 40 -2.49 11.54 -15.76
C GLY A 40 -2.48 12.42 -14.50
N LEU A 41 -2.12 13.70 -14.63
CA LEU A 41 -2.14 14.66 -13.54
C LEU A 41 -3.57 14.87 -12.97
N LEU A 42 -4.56 15.05 -13.84
CA LEU A 42 -5.94 15.21 -13.42
C LEU A 42 -6.47 13.96 -12.71
N LEU A 43 -6.14 12.77 -13.22
CA LEU A 43 -6.49 11.51 -12.57
C LEU A 43 -5.87 11.42 -11.17
N VAL A 44 -4.57 11.68 -11.05
CA VAL A 44 -3.89 11.68 -9.74
C VAL A 44 -4.53 12.69 -8.80
N ALA A 45 -4.74 13.93 -9.23
CA ALA A 45 -5.28 14.99 -8.39
C ALA A 45 -6.68 14.66 -7.87
N VAL A 46 -7.58 14.23 -8.76
CA VAL A 46 -8.97 13.94 -8.38
C VAL A 46 -9.06 12.68 -7.53
N ILE A 47 -8.43 11.59 -7.96
CA ILE A 47 -8.51 10.31 -7.25
C ILE A 47 -7.79 10.39 -5.90
N ALA A 48 -6.59 10.98 -5.85
CA ALA A 48 -5.87 11.14 -4.59
C ALA A 48 -6.67 11.99 -3.60
N PHE A 49 -7.25 13.10 -4.02
CA PHE A 49 -8.05 13.96 -3.14
C PHE A 49 -9.27 13.22 -2.58
N LEU A 50 -10.05 12.56 -3.44
CA LEU A 50 -11.24 11.83 -3.01
C LEU A 50 -10.88 10.65 -2.09
N PHE A 51 -9.92 9.85 -2.50
CA PHE A 51 -9.57 8.64 -1.76
C PHE A 51 -8.83 8.91 -0.46
N THR A 52 -7.97 9.92 -0.41
CA THR A 52 -7.32 10.32 0.86
C THR A 52 -8.33 10.85 1.86
N THR A 53 -9.33 11.60 1.41
CA THR A 53 -10.41 12.10 2.27
C THR A 53 -11.23 10.95 2.86
N VAL A 54 -11.60 9.97 2.02
CA VAL A 54 -12.35 8.77 2.47
C VAL A 54 -11.48 7.91 3.39
N ALA A 55 -10.21 7.69 3.03
CA ALA A 55 -9.29 6.92 3.86
C ALA A 55 -9.05 7.57 5.22
N ALA A 56 -8.87 8.89 5.25
CA ALA A 56 -8.70 9.66 6.49
C ALA A 56 -9.89 9.48 7.44
N ASN A 57 -11.11 9.58 6.93
CA ASN A 57 -12.32 9.34 7.72
C ASN A 57 -12.42 7.88 8.20
N ALA A 58 -12.13 6.91 7.32
CA ALA A 58 -12.16 5.50 7.68
C ALA A 58 -11.19 5.18 8.82
N ILE A 59 -9.96 5.70 8.75
CA ILE A 59 -8.95 5.50 9.78
C ILE A 59 -9.33 6.16 11.09
N ALA A 60 -9.87 7.38 11.03
CA ALA A 60 -10.30 8.09 12.23
C ALA A 60 -11.44 7.38 12.97
N ILE A 61 -12.35 6.72 12.26
CA ILE A 61 -13.52 6.06 12.81
C ILE A 61 -13.25 4.59 13.15
N VAL A 62 -12.66 3.84 12.20
CA VAL A 62 -12.53 2.37 12.29
C VAL A 62 -11.12 1.94 12.68
N GLY A 63 -10.12 2.81 12.53
CA GLY A 63 -8.71 2.51 12.82
C GLY A 63 -8.00 1.65 11.77
N THR A 64 -8.65 1.34 10.64
CA THR A 64 -8.07 0.57 9.53
C THR A 64 -7.86 1.42 8.30
N ASN A 65 -6.75 1.17 7.60
CA ASN A 65 -6.42 1.89 6.37
C ASN A 65 -6.77 1.03 5.13
N PRO A 66 -7.76 1.41 4.30
CA PRO A 66 -8.20 0.64 3.15
C PRO A 66 -7.31 0.81 1.91
N VAL A 67 -6.00 1.00 2.08
CA VAL A 67 -5.04 1.33 1.00
C VAL A 67 -5.07 0.33 -0.15
N SER A 68 -5.03 -0.97 0.13
CA SER A 68 -4.93 -2.01 -0.91
C SER A 68 -6.16 -2.02 -1.84
N GLY A 69 -7.36 -1.93 -1.29
CA GLY A 69 -8.59 -1.89 -2.08
C GLY A 69 -8.71 -0.61 -2.92
N MET A 70 -8.40 0.53 -2.33
CA MET A 70 -8.43 1.82 -3.03
C MET A 70 -7.37 1.93 -4.12
N THR A 71 -6.18 1.32 -3.91
CA THR A 71 -5.14 1.28 -4.93
C THR A 71 -5.57 0.46 -6.14
N LEU A 72 -6.15 -0.73 -5.93
CA LEU A 72 -6.71 -1.53 -7.03
C LEU A 72 -7.81 -0.78 -7.79
N MET A 73 -8.71 -0.11 -7.08
CA MET A 73 -9.73 0.73 -7.69
C MET A 73 -9.12 1.86 -8.53
N THR A 74 -8.07 2.52 -8.03
CA THR A 74 -7.32 3.53 -8.78
C THR A 74 -6.74 2.97 -10.07
N LEU A 75 -6.14 1.78 -10.01
CA LEU A 75 -5.56 1.13 -11.18
C LEU A 75 -6.62 0.79 -12.23
N ILE A 76 -7.78 0.29 -11.81
CA ILE A 76 -8.90 0.00 -12.72
C ILE A 76 -9.38 1.29 -13.38
N LEU A 77 -9.68 2.34 -12.60
CA LEU A 77 -10.16 3.62 -13.11
C LEU A 77 -9.13 4.27 -14.04
N ALA A 78 -7.85 4.32 -13.63
CA ALA A 78 -6.79 4.88 -14.45
C ALA A 78 -6.64 4.11 -15.77
N SER A 79 -6.67 2.76 -15.72
CA SER A 79 -6.57 1.93 -16.90
C SER A 79 -7.71 2.16 -17.88
N ILE A 80 -8.96 2.20 -17.41
CA ILE A 80 -10.13 2.45 -18.26
C ILE A 80 -10.01 3.83 -18.93
N ILE A 81 -9.66 4.87 -18.18
CA ILE A 81 -9.58 6.23 -18.73
C ILE A 81 -8.39 6.36 -19.69
N LEU A 82 -7.22 5.79 -19.37
CA LEU A 82 -6.08 5.82 -20.27
C LEU A 82 -6.36 5.07 -21.58
N VAL A 83 -7.02 3.92 -21.53
CA VAL A 83 -7.44 3.19 -22.73
C VAL A 83 -8.46 3.98 -23.54
N ALA A 84 -9.42 4.64 -22.89
CA ALA A 84 -10.41 5.50 -23.55
C ALA A 84 -9.78 6.72 -24.25
N THR A 85 -8.67 7.25 -23.69
CA THR A 85 -7.90 8.34 -24.32
C THR A 85 -6.93 7.85 -25.41
N GLY A 86 -6.82 6.55 -25.63
CA GLY A 86 -5.98 5.94 -26.68
C GLY A 86 -4.61 5.44 -26.23
N LEU A 87 -4.26 5.59 -24.92
CA LEU A 87 -2.98 5.09 -24.39
C LEU A 87 -3.13 3.61 -24.00
N LYS A 88 -2.57 2.72 -24.82
CA LYS A 88 -2.66 1.26 -24.68
C LYS A 88 -1.27 0.62 -24.61
N GLY A 89 -1.22 -0.68 -24.31
CA GLY A 89 0.01 -1.48 -24.30
C GLY A 89 0.93 -1.14 -23.12
N THR A 90 2.22 -1.38 -23.28
CA THR A 90 3.23 -1.24 -22.20
C THR A 90 3.32 0.17 -21.65
N ALA A 91 3.25 1.20 -22.50
CA ALA A 91 3.26 2.60 -22.05
C ALA A 91 2.05 2.93 -21.20
N GLY A 92 0.87 2.43 -21.57
CA GLY A 92 -0.35 2.55 -20.78
C GLY A 92 -0.26 1.83 -19.44
N MET A 93 0.29 0.61 -19.41
CA MET A 93 0.50 -0.17 -18.18
C MET A 93 1.44 0.54 -17.20
N VAL A 94 2.57 1.02 -17.69
CA VAL A 94 3.54 1.77 -16.86
C VAL A 94 2.89 3.04 -16.30
N SER A 95 2.16 3.79 -17.13
CA SER A 95 1.47 5.01 -16.70
C SER A 95 0.42 4.74 -15.64
N ALA A 96 -0.40 3.71 -15.81
CA ALA A 96 -1.41 3.31 -14.83
C ALA A 96 -0.76 2.88 -13.50
N LEU A 97 0.33 2.10 -13.54
CA LEU A 97 1.07 1.70 -12.35
C LEU A 97 1.66 2.89 -11.61
N ILE A 98 2.20 3.87 -12.31
CA ILE A 98 2.75 5.09 -11.70
C ILE A 98 1.64 5.92 -11.07
N ILE A 99 0.51 6.11 -11.77
CA ILE A 99 -0.68 6.80 -11.20
C ILE A 99 -1.13 6.08 -9.93
N GLY A 100 -1.28 4.76 -9.99
CA GLY A 100 -1.64 3.94 -8.83
C GLY A 100 -0.62 4.06 -7.69
N GLY A 101 0.68 4.08 -8.00
CA GLY A 101 1.75 4.27 -7.02
C GLY A 101 1.69 5.61 -6.32
N VAL A 102 1.48 6.71 -7.06
CA VAL A 102 1.35 8.06 -6.48
C VAL A 102 0.12 8.14 -5.57
N VAL A 103 -1.02 7.63 -6.02
CA VAL A 103 -2.26 7.61 -5.20
C VAL A 103 -2.09 6.71 -3.98
N CYS A 104 -1.45 5.54 -4.12
CA CYS A 104 -1.15 4.64 -3.01
C CYS A 104 -0.27 5.31 -1.95
N THR A 105 0.76 6.05 -2.39
CA THR A 105 1.62 6.82 -1.49
C THR A 105 0.82 7.88 -0.73
N ALA A 106 -0.05 8.62 -1.41
CA ALA A 106 -0.92 9.61 -0.79
C ALA A 106 -1.85 8.99 0.26
N LEU A 107 -2.47 7.83 -0.06
CA LEU A 107 -3.32 7.07 0.85
C LEU A 107 -2.57 6.57 2.08
N SER A 108 -1.38 6.01 1.88
CA SER A 108 -0.52 5.52 2.96
C SER A 108 -0.07 6.65 3.88
N MET A 109 0.29 7.80 3.30
CA MET A 109 0.65 9.00 4.06
C MET A 109 -0.52 9.54 4.86
N ALA A 110 -1.72 9.61 4.29
CA ALA A 110 -2.92 10.05 5.01
C ALA A 110 -3.19 9.15 6.22
N GLY A 111 -3.07 7.84 6.05
CA GLY A 111 -3.26 6.88 7.13
C GLY A 111 -2.24 6.98 8.25
N GLY A 112 -0.95 6.94 7.88
CA GLY A 112 0.14 7.10 8.84
C GLY A 112 0.10 8.45 9.55
N PHE A 113 -0.36 9.50 8.85
CA PHE A 113 -0.44 10.84 9.42
C PHE A 113 -1.47 10.96 10.54
N ILE A 114 -2.67 10.40 10.35
CA ILE A 114 -3.73 10.43 11.37
C ILE A 114 -3.33 9.64 12.61
N THR A 115 -2.69 8.49 12.44
CA THR A 115 -2.20 7.70 13.58
C THR A 115 -1.08 8.43 14.34
N ASP A 116 -0.15 9.07 13.64
CA ASP A 116 0.92 9.85 14.25
C ASP A 116 0.38 11.07 15.01
N LEU A 117 -0.59 11.78 14.44
CA LEU A 117 -1.26 12.90 15.13
C LEU A 117 -1.97 12.45 16.39
N LYS A 118 -2.60 11.26 16.38
CA LYS A 118 -3.24 10.69 17.56
C LYS A 118 -2.24 10.34 18.66
N ILE A 119 -1.11 9.75 18.29
CA ILE A 119 0.00 9.48 19.23
C ILE A 119 0.55 10.80 19.79
N GLY A 120 0.78 11.79 18.90
CA GLY A 120 1.24 13.11 19.29
C GLY A 120 0.29 13.83 20.25
N TYR A 121 -1.01 13.67 20.06
CA TYR A 121 -2.01 14.19 20.98
C TYR A 121 -1.85 13.59 22.39
N TRP A 122 -1.63 12.27 22.51
CA TRP A 122 -1.40 11.62 23.80
C TRP A 122 -0.08 12.03 24.46
N LEU A 123 0.96 12.28 23.64
CA LEU A 123 2.27 12.71 24.14
C LEU A 123 2.36 14.24 24.35
N GLY A 124 1.34 15.03 23.99
CA GLY A 124 1.34 16.48 24.10
C GLY A 124 2.23 17.20 23.10
N THR A 125 2.51 16.57 21.95
CA THR A 125 3.33 17.16 20.88
C THR A 125 2.53 18.16 20.05
N THR A 126 3.21 19.19 19.52
CA THR A 126 2.58 20.17 18.64
C THR A 126 2.41 19.60 17.23
N PRO A 127 1.19 19.56 16.63
CA PRO A 127 0.94 19.02 15.30
C PRO A 127 1.86 19.60 14.23
N ALA A 128 2.03 20.91 14.15
CA ALA A 128 2.89 21.57 13.17
C ALA A 128 4.35 21.06 13.18
N LYS A 129 4.90 20.69 14.35
CA LYS A 129 6.24 20.08 14.43
C LYS A 129 6.26 18.68 13.85
N GLN A 130 5.25 17.86 14.16
CA GLN A 130 5.14 16.49 13.59
C GLN A 130 5.03 16.54 12.06
N GLU A 131 4.17 17.44 11.56
CA GLU A 131 3.96 17.65 10.13
C GLU A 131 5.25 18.04 9.41
N THR A 132 5.98 19.03 9.95
CA THR A 132 7.24 19.50 9.35
C THR A 132 8.30 18.38 9.29
N TRP A 133 8.50 17.66 10.39
CA TRP A 133 9.49 16.58 10.44
C TRP A 133 9.09 15.37 9.59
N LYS A 134 7.80 15.17 9.37
CA LYS A 134 7.30 14.11 8.51
C LYS A 134 7.70 14.31 7.04
N PHE A 135 7.74 15.54 6.55
CA PHE A 135 8.25 15.83 5.20
C PHE A 135 9.71 15.37 5.04
N LEU A 136 10.56 15.69 6.01
CA LEU A 136 11.96 15.26 6.00
C LEU A 136 12.07 13.74 6.08
N GLY A 137 11.31 13.12 6.99
CA GLY A 137 11.25 11.67 7.14
C GLY A 137 10.81 10.96 5.86
N THR A 138 9.82 11.49 5.17
CA THR A 138 9.34 10.95 3.88
C THR A 138 10.41 11.01 2.79
N LEU A 139 11.17 12.10 2.74
CA LEU A 139 12.23 12.29 1.75
C LEU A 139 13.38 11.28 1.96
N VAL A 140 13.82 11.12 3.20
CA VAL A 140 14.84 10.13 3.57
C VAL A 140 14.34 8.71 3.32
N SER A 141 13.09 8.41 3.69
CA SER A 141 12.46 7.12 3.45
C SER A 141 12.37 6.78 1.96
N ALA A 142 11.96 7.73 1.12
CA ALA A 142 11.87 7.53 -0.32
C ALA A 142 13.23 7.19 -0.94
N ALA A 143 14.30 7.89 -0.54
CA ALA A 143 15.66 7.59 -0.98
C ALA A 143 16.12 6.19 -0.52
N THR A 144 15.87 5.85 0.75
CA THR A 144 16.25 4.56 1.33
C THR A 144 15.50 3.41 0.67
N VAL A 145 14.19 3.53 0.49
CA VAL A 145 13.36 2.49 -0.15
C VAL A 145 13.79 2.27 -1.60
N GLY A 146 14.07 3.35 -2.35
CA GLY A 146 14.62 3.23 -3.71
C GLY A 146 15.92 2.43 -3.74
N GLY A 147 16.85 2.72 -2.83
CA GLY A 147 18.10 1.96 -2.68
C GLY A 147 17.87 0.48 -2.33
N VAL A 148 16.98 0.20 -1.39
CA VAL A 148 16.62 -1.18 -0.99
C VAL A 148 16.01 -1.96 -2.15
N ILE A 149 15.11 -1.35 -2.94
CA ILE A 149 14.50 -1.99 -4.11
C ILE A 149 15.58 -2.36 -5.14
N LEU A 150 16.54 -1.47 -5.40
CA LEU A 150 17.65 -1.75 -6.30
C LEU A 150 18.51 -2.92 -5.81
N VAL A 151 18.84 -2.98 -4.52
CA VAL A 151 19.58 -4.08 -3.91
C VAL A 151 18.81 -5.39 -4.03
N LEU A 152 17.52 -5.40 -3.68
CA LEU A 152 16.67 -6.59 -3.78
C LEU A 152 16.56 -7.09 -5.22
N ASN A 153 16.40 -6.19 -6.19
CA ASN A 153 16.32 -6.56 -7.60
C ASN A 153 17.64 -7.18 -8.11
N LYS A 154 18.78 -6.64 -7.70
CA LYS A 154 20.09 -7.18 -8.09
C LYS A 154 20.40 -8.51 -7.42
N THR A 155 19.96 -8.71 -6.17
CA THR A 155 20.28 -9.91 -5.38
C THR A 155 19.37 -11.08 -5.72
N TYR A 156 18.05 -10.86 -5.82
CA TYR A 156 17.07 -11.93 -6.00
C TYR A 156 16.40 -11.91 -7.39
N GLY A 157 16.28 -10.74 -8.02
CA GLY A 157 15.51 -10.54 -9.25
C GLY A 157 14.00 -10.67 -8.98
N PHE A 158 13.20 -9.73 -9.49
CA PHE A 158 11.74 -9.77 -9.27
C PHE A 158 11.02 -10.86 -10.10
N THR A 159 11.68 -11.38 -11.14
CA THR A 159 11.14 -12.43 -12.02
C THR A 159 11.56 -13.85 -11.63
N SER A 160 12.45 -14.01 -10.65
CA SER A 160 13.01 -15.32 -10.27
C SER A 160 12.07 -16.19 -9.43
N GLY A 161 10.94 -15.66 -8.96
CA GLY A 161 10.01 -16.35 -8.05
C GLY A 161 10.51 -16.46 -6.60
N GLN A 162 11.73 -16.04 -6.31
CA GLN A 162 12.29 -16.08 -4.93
C GLN A 162 11.68 -14.99 -4.03
N LEU A 163 11.24 -13.88 -4.63
CA LEU A 163 10.51 -12.82 -3.93
C LEU A 163 9.02 -12.96 -4.24
N ALA A 164 8.26 -13.43 -3.26
CA ALA A 164 6.81 -13.45 -3.39
C ALA A 164 6.26 -12.02 -3.32
N ALA A 165 5.66 -11.55 -4.42
CA ALA A 165 5.01 -10.24 -4.52
C ALA A 165 3.53 -10.42 -4.92
N PRO A 166 2.68 -10.99 -4.04
CA PRO A 166 1.30 -11.33 -4.40
C PRO A 166 0.50 -10.11 -4.86
N GLN A 167 0.67 -8.96 -4.22
CA GLN A 167 -0.04 -7.74 -4.61
C GLN A 167 0.39 -7.21 -5.97
N ALA A 168 1.67 -7.27 -6.31
CA ALA A 168 2.15 -6.86 -7.63
C ALA A 168 1.56 -7.76 -8.74
N ASN A 169 1.49 -9.07 -8.50
CA ASN A 169 0.86 -10.01 -9.41
C ASN A 169 -0.65 -9.75 -9.55
N ALA A 170 -1.35 -9.43 -8.46
CA ALA A 170 -2.77 -9.04 -8.50
C ALA A 170 -2.99 -7.78 -9.34
N MET A 171 -2.13 -6.77 -9.17
CA MET A 171 -2.19 -5.54 -9.96
C MET A 171 -1.94 -5.82 -11.44
N ALA A 172 -0.94 -6.64 -11.78
CA ALA A 172 -0.65 -7.04 -13.14
C ALA A 172 -1.83 -7.78 -13.78
N ALA A 173 -2.43 -8.74 -13.07
CA ALA A 173 -3.59 -9.50 -13.53
C ALA A 173 -4.83 -8.63 -13.83
N VAL A 174 -4.95 -7.47 -13.19
CA VAL A 174 -6.02 -6.51 -13.46
C VAL A 174 -5.70 -5.59 -14.63
N ILE A 175 -4.47 -5.08 -14.69
CA ILE A 175 -4.07 -4.06 -15.67
C ILE A 175 -3.83 -4.67 -17.07
N GLU A 176 -3.21 -5.84 -17.12
CA GLU A 176 -2.79 -6.47 -18.37
C GLU A 176 -3.95 -6.75 -19.34
N PRO A 177 -5.08 -7.36 -18.94
CA PRO A 177 -6.22 -7.55 -19.83
C PRO A 177 -6.88 -6.25 -20.29
N LEU A 178 -6.89 -5.22 -19.43
CA LEU A 178 -7.46 -3.92 -19.74
C LEU A 178 -6.65 -3.18 -20.80
N MET A 179 -5.31 -3.26 -20.74
CA MET A 179 -4.40 -2.47 -21.59
C MET A 179 -4.01 -3.15 -22.90
N ASN A 180 -3.97 -4.49 -22.95
CA ASN A 180 -3.55 -5.23 -24.14
C ASN A 180 -4.64 -5.39 -25.20
N GLY A 181 -5.85 -4.86 -24.97
CA GLY A 181 -6.94 -4.90 -25.94
C GLY A 181 -7.55 -6.29 -26.20
N THR A 182 -7.12 -7.31 -25.44
CA THR A 182 -7.74 -8.66 -25.46
C THR A 182 -9.16 -8.66 -24.89
N GLY A 183 -9.61 -7.50 -24.41
CA GLY A 183 -10.89 -7.33 -23.74
C GLY A 183 -10.80 -7.76 -22.27
N ALA A 184 -11.18 -6.84 -21.37
CA ALA A 184 -11.29 -7.21 -19.97
C ALA A 184 -12.30 -8.34 -19.81
N PRO A 185 -12.06 -9.35 -18.98
CA PRO A 185 -12.98 -10.45 -18.73
C PRO A 185 -14.17 -9.96 -17.88
N TRP A 186 -15.03 -9.13 -18.49
CA TRP A 186 -16.17 -8.49 -17.83
C TRP A 186 -17.08 -9.48 -17.11
N ALA A 187 -17.24 -10.69 -17.69
CA ALA A 187 -18.02 -11.76 -17.06
C ALA A 187 -17.41 -12.17 -15.72
N LEU A 188 -16.08 -12.33 -15.64
CA LEU A 188 -15.40 -12.68 -14.39
C LEU A 188 -15.49 -11.54 -13.36
N TYR A 189 -15.38 -10.30 -13.80
CA TYR A 189 -15.56 -9.15 -12.91
C TYR A 189 -16.99 -9.05 -12.36
N ALA A 190 -17.99 -9.33 -13.21
CA ALA A 190 -19.38 -9.39 -12.77
C ALA A 190 -19.62 -10.53 -11.76
N ILE A 191 -19.07 -11.73 -12.01
CA ILE A 191 -19.14 -12.85 -11.07
C ILE A 191 -18.47 -12.48 -9.75
N GLY A 192 -17.29 -11.86 -9.78
CA GLY A 192 -16.59 -11.38 -8.59
C GLY A 192 -17.40 -10.35 -7.81
N ALA A 193 -18.05 -9.42 -8.51
CA ALA A 193 -18.92 -8.42 -7.88
C ALA A 193 -20.13 -9.06 -7.19
N VAL A 194 -20.81 -10.01 -7.86
CA VAL A 194 -21.93 -10.76 -7.28
C VAL A 194 -21.47 -11.54 -6.04
N LEU A 195 -20.33 -12.23 -6.15
CA LEU A 195 -19.74 -12.97 -5.02
C LEU A 195 -19.43 -12.04 -3.84
N ALA A 196 -18.85 -10.87 -4.09
CA ALA A 196 -18.55 -9.88 -3.04
C ALA A 196 -19.83 -9.40 -2.33
N VAL A 197 -20.93 -9.19 -3.08
CA VAL A 197 -22.23 -8.85 -2.51
C VAL A 197 -22.77 -9.97 -1.63
N ILE A 198 -22.72 -11.22 -2.11
CA ILE A 198 -23.16 -12.40 -1.34
C ILE A 198 -22.35 -12.53 -0.04
N LEU A 199 -21.03 -12.44 -0.11
CA LEU A 199 -20.15 -12.51 1.06
C LEU A 199 -20.46 -11.40 2.07
N ASN A 200 -20.73 -10.20 1.60
CA ASN A 200 -21.10 -9.08 2.46
C ASN A 200 -22.42 -9.33 3.20
N PHE A 201 -23.41 -9.91 2.52
CA PHE A 201 -24.67 -10.34 3.17
C PHE A 201 -24.46 -11.47 4.18
N CYS A 202 -23.48 -12.34 3.96
CA CYS A 202 -23.09 -13.38 4.91
C CYS A 202 -22.25 -12.86 6.09
N GLY A 203 -21.95 -11.55 6.13
CA GLY A 203 -21.08 -10.97 7.15
C GLY A 203 -19.59 -11.29 7.01
N ILE A 204 -19.17 -11.80 5.84
CA ILE A 204 -17.78 -12.13 5.54
C ILE A 204 -17.13 -10.94 4.80
N PRO A 205 -15.99 -10.42 5.26
CA PRO A 205 -15.30 -9.35 4.56
C PRO A 205 -14.81 -9.81 3.19
N ALA A 206 -15.45 -9.31 2.11
CA ALA A 206 -15.17 -9.73 0.74
C ALA A 206 -13.69 -9.51 0.34
N LEU A 207 -13.06 -8.44 0.83
CA LEU A 207 -11.64 -8.16 0.58
C LEU A 207 -10.73 -9.23 1.20
N ALA A 208 -10.99 -9.62 2.46
CA ALA A 208 -10.19 -10.65 3.14
C ALA A 208 -10.34 -12.01 2.44
N PHE A 209 -11.56 -12.35 2.00
CA PHE A 209 -11.83 -13.57 1.22
C PHE A 209 -11.06 -13.57 -0.11
N ALA A 210 -11.13 -12.47 -0.87
CA ALA A 210 -10.43 -12.35 -2.15
C ALA A 210 -8.91 -12.42 -1.99
N LEU A 211 -8.34 -11.78 -0.98
CA LEU A 211 -6.91 -11.89 -0.67
C LEU A 211 -6.52 -13.31 -0.29
N GLY A 212 -7.35 -14.00 0.50
CA GLY A 212 -7.12 -15.40 0.86
C GLY A 212 -7.13 -16.34 -0.34
N MET A 213 -7.94 -16.07 -1.36
CA MET A 213 -7.93 -16.84 -2.61
C MET A 213 -6.68 -16.57 -3.46
N PHE A 214 -6.15 -15.36 -3.40
CA PHE A 214 -5.06 -14.93 -4.25
C PHE A 214 -3.66 -15.22 -3.65
N ILE A 215 -3.53 -15.14 -2.34
CA ILE A 215 -2.26 -15.36 -1.64
C ILE A 215 -1.88 -16.84 -1.68
N PRO A 216 -0.63 -17.22 -2.00
CA PRO A 216 -0.15 -18.60 -1.96
C PRO A 216 -0.42 -19.28 -0.61
N ILE A 217 -0.64 -20.58 -0.64
CA ILE A 217 -1.03 -21.35 0.56
C ILE A 217 0.04 -21.34 1.65
N GLU A 218 1.30 -21.21 1.26
CA GLU A 218 2.46 -21.08 2.17
C GLU A 218 2.36 -19.84 3.07
N LEU A 219 1.75 -18.78 2.56
CA LEU A 219 1.52 -17.54 3.31
C LEU A 219 0.17 -17.52 4.03
N ASN A 220 -0.82 -18.29 3.55
CA ASN A 220 -2.13 -18.40 4.18
C ASN A 220 -2.14 -19.32 5.41
N THR A 221 -1.36 -20.41 5.37
CA THR A 221 -1.30 -21.37 6.48
C THR A 221 -0.90 -20.73 7.82
N PRO A 222 0.15 -19.89 7.89
CA PRO A 222 0.50 -19.18 9.12
C PRO A 222 -0.62 -18.26 9.63
N LEU A 223 -1.40 -17.63 8.72
CA LEU A 223 -2.54 -16.79 9.10
C LEU A 223 -3.63 -17.59 9.80
N LEU A 224 -3.94 -18.78 9.30
CA LEU A 224 -4.91 -19.67 9.92
C LEU A 224 -4.47 -20.10 11.33
N ILE A 225 -3.21 -20.52 11.47
CA ILE A 225 -2.64 -20.92 12.76
C ILE A 225 -2.62 -19.74 13.72
N GLY A 226 -2.16 -18.57 13.26
CA GLY A 226 -2.14 -17.34 14.07
C GLY A 226 -3.54 -16.91 14.51
N GLY A 227 -4.52 -17.01 13.64
CA GLY A 227 -5.94 -16.76 13.95
C GLY A 227 -6.49 -17.70 15.03
N ALA A 228 -6.19 -19.00 14.93
CA ALA A 228 -6.58 -19.98 15.93
C ALA A 228 -5.94 -19.71 17.30
N ILE A 229 -4.65 -19.38 17.32
CA ILE A 229 -3.94 -19.00 18.55
C ILE A 229 -4.56 -17.73 19.15
N SER A 230 -4.81 -16.71 18.33
CA SER A 230 -5.42 -15.45 18.78
C SER A 230 -6.80 -15.68 19.40
N TRP A 231 -7.64 -16.50 18.75
CA TRP A 231 -8.94 -16.89 19.27
C TRP A 231 -8.82 -17.63 20.61
N TYR A 232 -7.93 -18.62 20.69
CA TYR A 232 -7.70 -19.38 21.92
C TYR A 232 -7.25 -18.50 23.09
N VAL A 233 -6.28 -17.61 22.84
CA VAL A 233 -5.76 -16.70 23.86
C VAL A 233 -6.82 -15.69 24.31
N GLY A 234 -7.63 -15.19 23.37
CA GLY A 234 -8.69 -14.22 23.63
C GLY A 234 -9.92 -14.81 24.32
N SER A 235 -10.13 -16.13 24.24
CA SER A 235 -11.31 -16.80 24.83
C SER A 235 -11.01 -17.56 26.13
N ARG A 236 -9.76 -17.59 26.60
CA ARG A 236 -9.33 -18.46 27.70
C ARG A 236 -9.83 -18.06 29.09
N SER A 237 -10.20 -16.80 29.31
CA SER A 237 -10.67 -16.31 30.61
C SER A 237 -12.08 -15.74 30.50
N LYS A 238 -12.82 -15.79 31.59
CA LYS A 238 -14.10 -15.07 31.72
C LYS A 238 -13.92 -13.57 31.95
N ASP A 239 -12.71 -13.14 32.31
CA ASP A 239 -12.35 -11.74 32.49
C ASP A 239 -11.93 -11.13 31.12
N GLU A 240 -12.79 -10.26 30.61
CA GLU A 240 -12.57 -9.57 29.32
C GLU A 240 -11.33 -8.66 29.35
N ALA A 241 -11.05 -7.99 30.47
CA ALA A 241 -9.89 -7.11 30.59
C ALA A 241 -8.58 -7.91 30.52
N LEU A 242 -8.54 -9.08 31.14
CA LEU A 242 -7.39 -9.98 31.09
C LEU A 242 -7.18 -10.55 29.68
N ASN A 243 -8.24 -10.92 28.99
CA ASN A 243 -8.18 -11.39 27.61
C ASN A 243 -7.70 -10.30 26.65
N ALA A 244 -8.20 -9.07 26.80
CA ALA A 244 -7.75 -7.92 26.01
C ALA A 244 -6.27 -7.63 26.24
N ALA A 245 -5.79 -7.64 27.48
CA ALA A 245 -4.38 -7.45 27.79
C ALA A 245 -3.47 -8.55 27.19
N ARG A 246 -3.92 -9.80 27.19
CA ARG A 246 -3.22 -10.93 26.56
C ARG A 246 -3.15 -10.77 25.05
N LEU A 247 -4.27 -10.41 24.40
CA LEU A 247 -4.30 -10.15 22.95
C LEU A 247 -3.39 -8.99 22.58
N GLN A 248 -3.40 -7.89 23.34
CA GLN A 248 -2.52 -6.75 23.11
C GLN A 248 -1.04 -7.15 23.23
N LYS A 249 -0.68 -7.91 24.25
CA LYS A 249 0.68 -8.42 24.42
C LYS A 249 1.10 -9.34 23.26
N GLY A 250 0.21 -10.23 22.83
CA GLY A 250 0.43 -11.10 21.67
C GLY A 250 0.63 -10.31 20.38
N THR A 251 -0.20 -9.30 20.15
CA THR A 251 -0.09 -8.40 18.99
C THR A 251 1.24 -7.65 18.97
N LEU A 252 1.68 -7.10 20.10
CA LEU A 252 2.97 -6.42 20.20
C LEU A 252 4.16 -7.35 19.93
N LEU A 253 4.13 -8.57 20.46
CA LEU A 253 5.16 -9.59 20.18
C LEU A 253 5.19 -9.95 18.70
N SER A 254 4.04 -10.24 18.11
CA SER A 254 3.93 -10.57 16.68
C SER A 254 4.39 -9.42 15.78
N SER A 255 4.04 -8.19 16.11
CA SER A 255 4.52 -7.00 15.42
C SER A 255 6.05 -6.87 15.47
N GLY A 256 6.65 -7.18 16.62
CA GLY A 256 8.10 -7.21 16.78
C GLY A 256 8.77 -8.28 15.91
N PHE A 257 8.19 -9.48 15.81
CA PHE A 257 8.70 -10.54 14.92
C PHE A 257 8.58 -10.16 13.44
N ILE A 258 7.46 -9.55 13.03
CA ILE A 258 7.27 -9.09 11.63
C ILE A 258 8.29 -8.00 11.29
N ALA A 259 8.43 -6.99 12.14
CA ALA A 259 9.38 -5.91 11.92
C ALA A 259 10.83 -6.41 11.93
N GLY A 260 11.19 -7.28 12.89
CA GLY A 260 12.52 -7.89 12.97
C GLY A 260 12.84 -8.76 11.75
N GLY A 261 11.89 -9.56 11.30
CA GLY A 261 12.02 -10.38 10.09
C GLY A 261 12.23 -9.54 8.83
N ALA A 262 11.47 -8.45 8.67
CA ALA A 262 11.62 -7.53 7.55
C ALA A 262 13.00 -6.84 7.55
N LEU A 263 13.46 -6.34 8.68
CA LEU A 263 14.79 -5.74 8.82
C LEU A 263 15.90 -6.74 8.52
N MET A 264 15.78 -7.96 9.07
CA MET A 264 16.77 -9.01 8.82
C MET A 264 16.78 -9.45 7.35
N GLY A 265 15.64 -9.45 6.67
CA GLY A 265 15.54 -9.69 5.23
C GLY A 265 16.34 -8.68 4.43
N VAL A 266 16.24 -7.39 4.75
CA VAL A 266 17.03 -6.33 4.10
C VAL A 266 18.52 -6.48 4.41
N ILE A 267 18.89 -6.74 5.67
CA ILE A 267 20.30 -6.98 6.06
C ILE A 267 20.88 -8.18 5.31
N SER A 268 20.13 -9.28 5.24
CA SER A 268 20.53 -10.48 4.48
C SER A 268 20.73 -10.19 3.00
N ALA A 269 19.85 -9.38 2.41
CA ALA A 269 19.98 -8.96 1.00
C ALA A 269 21.23 -8.11 0.77
N ILE A 270 21.55 -7.19 1.68
CA ILE A 270 22.77 -6.36 1.61
C ILE A 270 24.02 -7.24 1.74
N LEU A 271 24.04 -8.18 2.68
CA LEU A 271 25.16 -9.10 2.86
C LEU A 271 25.38 -9.97 1.62
N ARG A 272 24.31 -10.51 1.03
CA ARG A 272 24.39 -11.26 -0.23
C ARG A 272 24.86 -10.39 -1.40
N PHE A 273 24.45 -9.15 -1.44
CA PHE A 273 24.92 -8.20 -2.45
C PHE A 273 26.42 -7.90 -2.31
N ALA A 274 26.97 -7.97 -1.09
CA ALA A 274 28.39 -7.84 -0.77
C ALA A 274 29.16 -9.18 -0.87
N ASP A 275 28.57 -10.23 -1.48
CA ASP A 275 29.12 -11.59 -1.59
C ASP A 275 29.39 -12.29 -0.24
N ILE A 276 28.80 -11.80 0.85
CA ILE A 276 28.89 -12.44 2.17
C ILE A 276 27.72 -13.41 2.32
N ASN A 277 28.00 -14.72 2.20
CA ASN A 277 27.03 -15.78 2.35
C ASN A 277 27.02 -16.28 3.80
N LEU A 278 25.94 -16.00 4.53
CA LEU A 278 25.71 -16.50 5.90
C LEU A 278 24.90 -17.80 5.94
N TYR A 279 24.59 -18.41 4.79
CA TYR A 279 23.86 -19.66 4.74
C TYR A 279 24.78 -20.84 5.07
N CYS A 280 24.40 -21.64 6.06
CA CYS A 280 24.92 -22.98 6.22
C CYS A 280 24.42 -23.84 5.07
N THR A 281 25.27 -24.13 4.11
CA THR A 281 24.98 -24.99 2.94
C THR A 281 24.70 -26.45 3.31
N GLU A 282 24.95 -26.85 4.55
CA GLU A 282 24.72 -28.20 5.06
C GLU A 282 23.26 -28.49 5.45
N TRP A 283 22.36 -27.50 5.41
CA TRP A 283 20.93 -27.62 5.79
C TRP A 283 19.95 -27.31 4.65
N ALA A 284 20.42 -27.17 3.42
CA ALA A 284 19.61 -26.88 2.24
C ALA A 284 19.34 -28.14 1.40
#